data_ed68f94f2fe8621a9cf0a119a52220aa
#
_entry.id   ed68f94f2fe8621a9cf0a119a52220aa
#
_cell.length_a   1.000
_cell.length_b   1.000
_cell.length_c   1.000
_cell.angle_alpha   90.00
_cell.angle_beta   90.00
_cell.angle_gamma   90.00
#
_symmetry.space_group_name_H-M   'P 1'
#
loop_
_entity.id
_entity.type
_entity.pdbx_description
1 polymer ?
#
loop_
_entity_poly.entity_id
_entity_poly.type
_entity_poly.pdbx_seq_one_letter_code
_entity_poly.pdbx_strand_id
1 'polypeptide(L)'
;FVGPGWMNKMGRWEAPYELLLKSYDDGCKYYGELKKQGKLVDMTMAEFADYYRKKKTYTVPEVALWRDILYGSDKQLFWYADPYMRVGVSMDQGGAIVDLRPYAAKLNWPVGIGTAHVTDASYPFLIQEKYRAGYFTHYAGEGTVRSAKIIYGKEEVDLCLCRTKARCEKQARRVVLTLEAVDIVFSDVAVKLETLFTFEEGSGVIRCDRNVLEVSNPNVSVTINEYMVGCYGTT
;
A
#
# COMPACT_ATOMS: atom_id res chain seq x y z
N PHE A 1 0.56 3.99 18.95
CA PHE A 1 0.97 2.70 19.54
C PHE A 1 2.41 2.80 20.04
N VAL A 2 2.63 2.63 21.33
CA VAL A 2 3.97 2.63 21.94
C VAL A 2 4.24 1.24 22.48
N GLY A 3 5.18 0.53 21.86
CA GLY A 3 5.61 -0.79 22.35
C GLY A 3 6.58 -0.65 23.55
N PRO A 4 6.65 -1.63 24.44
CA PRO A 4 7.54 -1.59 25.60
C PRO A 4 9.01 -1.36 25.27
N GLY A 5 9.47 -1.82 24.11
CA GLY A 5 10.84 -1.62 23.63
C GLY A 5 11.20 -0.16 23.32
N TRP A 6 10.21 0.71 23.18
CA TRP A 6 10.43 2.13 22.92
C TRP A 6 10.72 2.93 24.20
N MET A 7 10.29 2.37 25.33
CA MET A 7 10.45 2.99 26.66
C MET A 7 11.58 2.34 27.47
N ASN A 8 12.37 1.46 26.85
CA ASN A 8 13.47 0.79 27.54
C ASN A 8 14.72 1.69 27.53
N LYS A 9 15.44 1.71 28.67
CA LYS A 9 16.74 2.41 28.79
C LYS A 9 17.79 1.95 27.78
N MET A 10 17.67 0.73 27.28
CA MET A 10 18.52 0.16 26.23
C MET A 10 17.85 0.21 24.85
N GLY A 11 16.88 1.12 24.68
CA GLY A 11 15.98 1.15 23.56
C GLY A 11 16.59 1.49 22.21
N ARG A 12 15.77 1.34 21.19
CA ARG A 12 16.07 1.51 19.76
C ARG A 12 16.51 2.93 19.36
N TRP A 13 16.29 3.92 20.21
CA TRP A 13 16.50 5.32 19.88
C TRP A 13 17.73 5.85 20.59
N GLU A 14 18.56 6.56 19.88
CA GLU A 14 19.72 7.26 20.40
C GLU A 14 19.35 8.50 21.24
N ALA A 15 18.15 8.51 21.81
CA ALA A 15 17.67 9.59 22.64
C ALA A 15 17.78 9.22 24.14
N PRO A 16 18.10 10.18 25.01
CA PRO A 16 18.10 9.94 26.44
C PRO A 16 16.75 9.43 26.94
N TYR A 17 16.78 8.41 27.78
CA TYR A 17 15.56 7.77 28.30
C TYR A 17 14.62 8.77 28.98
N GLU A 18 15.18 9.70 29.74
CA GLU A 18 14.43 10.75 30.45
C GLU A 18 13.68 11.68 29.49
N LEU A 19 14.28 11.96 28.32
CA LEU A 19 13.64 12.74 27.26
C LEU A 19 12.47 11.98 26.64
N LEU A 20 12.64 10.69 26.39
CA LEU A 20 11.58 9.84 25.86
C LEU A 20 10.42 9.72 26.85
N LEU A 21 10.72 9.51 28.12
CA LEU A 21 9.73 9.44 29.20
C LEU A 21 8.95 10.75 29.34
N LYS A 22 9.68 11.88 29.34
CA LYS A 22 9.06 13.21 29.39
C LYS A 22 8.16 13.46 28.19
N SER A 23 8.62 13.15 26.98
CA SER A 23 7.83 13.33 25.76
C SER A 23 6.56 12.47 25.77
N TYR A 24 6.63 11.27 26.32
CA TYR A 24 5.46 10.41 26.48
C TYR A 24 4.46 10.99 27.49
N ASP A 25 4.94 11.44 28.66
CA ASP A 25 4.11 12.06 29.69
C ASP A 25 3.44 13.35 29.19
N ASP A 26 4.20 14.21 28.52
CA ASP A 26 3.67 15.44 27.91
C ASP A 26 2.60 15.12 26.86
N GLY A 27 2.83 14.10 26.04
CA GLY A 27 1.85 13.59 25.06
C GLY A 27 0.57 13.09 25.74
N CYS A 28 0.69 12.29 26.79
CA CYS A 28 -0.46 11.80 27.54
C CYS A 28 -1.26 12.94 28.17
N LYS A 29 -0.59 13.94 28.75
CA LYS A 29 -1.24 15.14 29.28
C LYS A 29 -1.98 15.92 28.21
N TYR A 30 -1.36 16.12 27.05
CA TYR A 30 -1.98 16.80 25.92
C TYR A 30 -3.25 16.08 25.44
N TYR A 31 -3.18 14.76 25.27
CA TYR A 31 -4.36 13.97 24.89
C TYR A 31 -5.45 14.02 25.98
N GLY A 32 -5.06 14.02 27.26
CA GLY A 32 -5.99 14.19 28.38
C GLY A 32 -6.73 15.52 28.30
N GLU A 33 -6.04 16.62 27.96
CA GLU A 33 -6.70 17.92 27.79
C GLU A 33 -7.62 17.96 26.55
N LEU A 34 -7.23 17.35 25.44
CA LEU A 34 -8.11 17.21 24.26
C LEU A 34 -9.38 16.42 24.59
N LYS A 35 -9.25 15.37 25.41
CA LYS A 35 -10.39 14.58 25.87
C LYS A 35 -11.34 15.41 26.76
N LYS A 36 -10.82 16.17 27.73
CA LYS A 36 -11.62 17.08 28.55
C LYS A 36 -12.35 18.13 27.73
N GLN A 37 -11.75 18.60 26.64
CA GLN A 37 -12.34 19.55 25.70
C GLN A 37 -13.34 18.92 24.73
N GLY A 38 -13.57 17.61 24.79
CA GLY A 38 -14.44 16.88 23.87
C GLY A 38 -13.90 16.77 22.42
N LYS A 39 -12.62 17.10 22.22
CA LYS A 39 -11.96 17.04 20.90
C LYS A 39 -11.36 15.67 20.58
N LEU A 40 -11.22 14.83 21.59
CA LEU A 40 -10.70 13.49 21.51
C LEU A 40 -11.59 12.53 22.26
N VAL A 41 -11.86 11.40 21.65
CA VAL A 41 -12.50 10.24 22.31
C VAL A 41 -11.48 9.11 22.30
N ASP A 42 -11.13 8.61 23.47
CA ASP A 42 -10.30 7.42 23.59
C ASP A 42 -11.16 6.15 23.55
N MET A 43 -10.69 5.18 22.85
CA MET A 43 -11.36 3.89 22.66
C MET A 43 -10.33 2.78 22.62
N THR A 44 -10.70 1.62 23.12
CA THR A 44 -9.97 0.40 22.76
C THR A 44 -10.18 0.05 21.30
N MET A 45 -9.33 -0.78 20.72
CA MET A 45 -9.49 -1.23 19.33
C MET A 45 -10.83 -1.92 19.10
N ALA A 46 -11.33 -2.67 20.10
CA ALA A 46 -12.64 -3.33 20.03
C ALA A 46 -13.79 -2.31 20.01
N GLU A 47 -13.76 -1.32 20.93
CA GLU A 47 -14.75 -0.24 20.96
C GLU A 47 -14.74 0.59 19.68
N PHE A 48 -13.56 0.90 19.15
CA PHE A 48 -13.45 1.59 17.86
C PHE A 48 -14.02 0.77 16.72
N ALA A 49 -13.75 -0.53 16.65
CA ALA A 49 -14.31 -1.40 15.64
C ALA A 49 -15.85 -1.44 15.71
N ASP A 50 -16.41 -1.51 16.92
CA ASP A 50 -17.86 -1.50 17.11
C ASP A 50 -18.48 -0.14 16.79
N TYR A 51 -17.83 0.95 17.21
CA TYR A 51 -18.24 2.30 16.83
C TYR A 51 -18.25 2.48 15.31
N TYR A 52 -17.16 2.05 14.64
CA TYR A 52 -17.02 2.15 13.21
C TYR A 52 -18.13 1.37 12.48
N ARG A 53 -18.36 0.11 12.85
CA ARG A 53 -19.43 -0.70 12.27
C ARG A 53 -20.84 -0.11 12.44
N LYS A 54 -21.09 0.53 13.58
CA LYS A 54 -22.40 1.12 13.88
C LYS A 54 -22.63 2.49 13.23
N LYS A 55 -21.57 3.27 13.07
CA LYS A 55 -21.65 4.67 12.63
C LYS A 55 -21.44 4.87 11.15
N LYS A 56 -20.65 4.00 10.54
CA LYS A 56 -20.31 4.16 9.13
C LYS A 56 -21.34 3.50 8.25
N THR A 57 -22.11 4.32 7.53
CA THR A 57 -22.83 3.87 6.35
C THR A 57 -21.78 3.65 5.27
N TYR A 58 -21.47 2.39 4.96
CA TYR A 58 -20.46 2.07 3.94
C TYR A 58 -20.93 2.54 2.58
N THR A 59 -20.30 3.57 2.07
CA THR A 59 -20.36 3.84 0.63
C THR A 59 -19.32 2.97 -0.02
N VAL A 60 -19.73 1.82 -0.48
CA VAL A 60 -18.84 0.87 -1.16
C VAL A 60 -18.85 1.19 -2.66
N PRO A 61 -17.75 1.14 -3.35
CA PRO A 61 -16.39 0.97 -2.84
C PRO A 61 -15.84 2.22 -2.15
N GLU A 62 -14.97 2.02 -1.15
CA GLU A 62 -14.19 3.10 -0.56
C GLU A 62 -12.93 3.32 -1.36
N VAL A 63 -12.64 4.59 -1.63
CA VAL A 63 -11.42 4.99 -2.32
C VAL A 63 -10.78 6.19 -1.64
N ALA A 64 -9.46 6.19 -1.59
CA ALA A 64 -8.68 7.32 -1.13
C ALA A 64 -7.41 7.44 -1.98
N LEU A 65 -7.13 8.63 -2.46
CA LEU A 65 -5.83 8.99 -3.01
C LEU A 65 -5.12 9.83 -1.97
N TRP A 66 -4.21 9.21 -1.26
CA TRP A 66 -3.47 9.81 -0.17
C TRP A 66 -2.15 10.41 -0.69
N ARG A 67 -1.76 11.53 -0.10
CA ARG A 67 -0.48 12.19 -0.38
C ARG A 67 0.24 12.47 0.93
N ASP A 68 1.53 12.16 0.99
CA ASP A 68 2.36 12.50 2.13
C ASP A 68 2.66 14.00 2.15
N ILE A 69 2.07 14.68 3.12
CA ILE A 69 2.32 16.09 3.38
C ILE A 69 3.17 16.33 4.63
N LEU A 70 3.35 15.30 5.47
CA LEU A 70 4.01 15.45 6.77
C LEU A 70 5.53 15.46 6.64
N TYR A 71 6.06 14.58 5.80
CA TYR A 71 7.51 14.42 5.62
C TYR A 71 8.03 15.12 4.36
N GLY A 72 7.14 15.78 3.61
CA GLY A 72 7.50 16.51 2.39
C GLY A 72 7.98 15.60 1.25
N SER A 73 7.75 14.29 1.34
CA SER A 73 8.17 13.33 0.33
C SER A 73 7.33 13.39 -0.94
N ASP A 74 6.16 14.02 -0.87
CA ASP A 74 5.19 14.10 -1.96
C ASP A 74 4.73 12.74 -2.52
N LYS A 75 4.92 11.67 -1.73
CA LYS A 75 4.52 10.31 -2.09
C LYS A 75 3.01 10.20 -2.18
N GLN A 76 2.53 9.49 -3.18
CA GLN A 76 1.12 9.23 -3.36
C GLN A 76 0.81 7.74 -3.27
N LEU A 77 -0.26 7.41 -2.57
CA LEU A 77 -0.76 6.06 -2.41
C LEU A 77 -2.27 6.06 -2.63
N PHE A 78 -2.72 5.25 -3.56
CA PHE A 78 -4.14 5.01 -3.78
C PHE A 78 -4.58 3.78 -3.01
N TRP A 79 -5.74 3.90 -2.35
CA TRP A 79 -6.42 2.81 -1.68
C TRP A 79 -7.80 2.58 -2.27
N TYR A 80 -8.08 1.33 -2.55
CA TYR A 80 -9.39 0.81 -2.89
C TYR A 80 -9.78 -0.24 -1.86
N ALA A 81 -11.03 -0.20 -1.39
CA ALA A 81 -11.58 -1.24 -0.52
C ALA A 81 -13.06 -1.47 -0.84
N ASP A 82 -13.41 -2.73 -0.95
CA ASP A 82 -14.78 -3.23 -1.00
C ASP A 82 -14.96 -4.40 -0.03
N PRO A 83 -16.13 -5.05 0.09
CA PRO A 83 -16.31 -6.20 0.97
C PRO A 83 -15.46 -7.43 0.63
N TYR A 84 -14.83 -7.47 -0.53
CA TYR A 84 -14.10 -8.64 -1.03
C TYR A 84 -12.59 -8.47 -1.00
N MET A 85 -12.11 -7.24 -1.15
CA MET A 85 -10.67 -6.98 -1.20
C MET A 85 -10.28 -5.57 -0.78
N ARG A 86 -9.02 -5.42 -0.40
CA ARG A 86 -8.32 -4.14 -0.28
C ARG A 86 -7.11 -4.14 -1.19
N VAL A 87 -6.88 -3.02 -1.87
CA VAL A 87 -5.75 -2.84 -2.78
C VAL A 87 -5.07 -1.50 -2.50
N GLY A 88 -3.76 -1.52 -2.40
CA GLY A 88 -2.91 -0.34 -2.35
C GLY A 88 -2.07 -0.24 -3.63
N VAL A 89 -2.09 0.92 -4.28
CA VAL A 89 -1.28 1.21 -5.49
C VAL A 89 -0.40 2.40 -5.22
N SER A 90 0.92 2.24 -5.40
CA SER A 90 1.92 3.27 -5.12
C SER A 90 2.31 4.03 -6.38
N MET A 91 2.11 5.35 -6.35
CA MET A 91 2.53 6.23 -7.46
C MET A 91 4.04 6.45 -7.48
N ASP A 92 4.70 6.36 -6.31
CA ASP A 92 6.16 6.43 -6.22
C ASP A 92 6.86 5.22 -6.85
N GLN A 93 6.09 4.17 -7.07
CA GLN A 93 6.56 2.90 -7.65
C GLN A 93 5.85 2.62 -8.98
N GLY A 94 5.63 3.65 -9.79
CA GLY A 94 5.08 3.51 -11.14
C GLY A 94 3.71 2.84 -11.20
N GLY A 95 2.92 2.95 -10.17
CA GLY A 95 1.64 2.25 -10.07
C GLY A 95 1.79 0.78 -9.68
N ALA A 96 2.86 0.41 -8.98
CA ALA A 96 2.98 -0.94 -8.43
C ALA A 96 1.87 -1.19 -7.39
N ILE A 97 1.30 -2.40 -7.43
CA ILE A 97 0.44 -2.86 -6.34
C ILE A 97 1.35 -3.22 -5.17
N VAL A 98 1.15 -2.55 -4.03
CA VAL A 98 1.98 -2.69 -2.83
C VAL A 98 1.23 -3.34 -1.67
N ASP A 99 -0.08 -3.39 -1.74
CA ASP A 99 -0.94 -4.14 -0.80
C ASP A 99 -2.07 -4.79 -1.59
N LEU A 100 -2.29 -6.07 -1.36
CA LEU A 100 -3.39 -6.82 -1.96
C LEU A 100 -3.92 -7.81 -0.92
N ARG A 101 -5.16 -7.59 -0.48
CA ARG A 101 -5.82 -8.41 0.53
C ARG A 101 -7.20 -8.85 0.06
N PRO A 102 -7.30 -10.06 -0.49
CA PRO A 102 -8.58 -10.67 -0.81
C PRO A 102 -9.23 -11.20 0.47
N TYR A 103 -10.30 -10.59 0.95
CA TYR A 103 -11.00 -10.98 2.18
C TYR A 103 -11.84 -12.26 2.01
N ALA A 104 -12.31 -12.51 0.80
CA ALA A 104 -13.15 -13.66 0.48
C ALA A 104 -12.35 -14.94 0.19
N ALA A 105 -11.02 -14.89 0.18
CA ALA A 105 -10.23 -16.09 -0.02
C ALA A 105 -10.43 -17.03 1.18
N LYS A 106 -11.17 -18.11 0.95
CA LYS A 106 -11.24 -19.24 1.89
C LYS A 106 -9.88 -19.97 1.83
N LEU A 107 -8.93 -19.49 2.59
CA LEU A 107 -7.74 -20.27 2.81
C LEU A 107 -8.10 -21.37 3.78
N ASN A 108 -8.12 -22.61 3.30
CA ASN A 108 -8.09 -23.82 4.13
C ASN A 108 -6.69 -23.96 4.77
N TRP A 109 -6.24 -22.90 5.39
CA TRP A 109 -4.96 -22.90 6.07
C TRP A 109 -5.21 -23.31 7.51
N PRO A 110 -4.67 -24.43 7.98
CA PRO A 110 -4.75 -24.73 9.39
C PRO A 110 -3.98 -23.64 10.13
N VAL A 111 -4.69 -22.86 10.90
CA VAL A 111 -4.08 -21.99 11.90
C VAL A 111 -3.41 -22.91 12.91
N GLY A 112 -2.14 -23.20 12.72
CA GLY A 112 -1.38 -24.00 13.66
C GLY A 112 -1.26 -23.21 14.97
N ILE A 113 -1.56 -23.85 16.09
CA ILE A 113 -1.18 -23.37 17.41
C ILE A 113 0.34 -23.21 17.39
N GLY A 114 0.82 -21.97 17.47
CA GLY A 114 2.26 -21.67 17.42
C GLY A 114 2.75 -20.96 16.14
N THR A 115 1.92 -20.71 15.15
CA THR A 115 2.27 -19.77 14.10
C THR A 115 2.36 -18.38 14.72
N ALA A 116 3.56 -17.83 14.77
CA ALA A 116 3.87 -16.57 15.43
C ALA A 116 3.21 -15.36 14.77
N HIS A 117 2.56 -15.52 13.63
CA HIS A 117 2.00 -14.45 12.84
C HIS A 117 0.50 -14.66 12.62
N VAL A 118 -0.29 -13.99 13.44
CA VAL A 118 -1.75 -13.86 13.26
C VAL A 118 -2.10 -13.40 11.85
N THR A 119 -1.23 -12.62 11.22
CA THR A 119 -1.35 -12.17 9.84
C THR A 119 -1.33 -13.31 8.83
N ASP A 120 -0.55 -14.34 9.03
CA ASP A 120 -0.44 -15.47 8.10
C ASP A 120 -1.70 -16.33 8.11
N ALA A 121 -2.40 -16.34 9.23
CA ALA A 121 -3.60 -17.12 9.43
C ALA A 121 -4.90 -16.37 9.16
N SER A 122 -4.90 -15.04 9.38
CA SER A 122 -6.11 -14.22 9.37
C SER A 122 -6.32 -13.44 8.08
N TYR A 123 -5.26 -13.19 7.34
CA TYR A 123 -5.30 -12.35 6.15
C TYR A 123 -4.44 -12.95 5.05
N PRO A 124 -5.05 -13.59 4.07
CA PRO A 124 -4.35 -13.90 2.85
C PRO A 124 -3.98 -12.60 2.15
N PHE A 125 -2.72 -12.29 2.12
CA PHE A 125 -2.22 -11.16 1.38
C PHE A 125 -0.96 -11.57 0.63
N LEU A 126 -0.78 -11.00 -0.53
CA LEU A 126 0.41 -11.17 -1.31
C LEU A 126 1.41 -10.12 -0.87
N ILE A 127 2.52 -10.55 -0.28
CA ILE A 127 3.59 -9.66 0.17
C ILE A 127 4.95 -10.23 -0.21
N GLN A 128 5.94 -9.37 -0.24
CA GLN A 128 7.31 -9.78 -0.43
C GLN A 128 7.85 -10.60 0.75
N GLU A 129 8.84 -11.41 0.49
CA GLU A 129 9.50 -12.27 1.49
C GLU A 129 10.03 -11.49 2.70
N LYS A 130 10.46 -10.26 2.53
CA LYS A 130 10.91 -9.39 3.63
C LYS A 130 9.87 -9.19 4.72
N TYR A 131 8.60 -9.19 4.37
CA TYR A 131 7.51 -9.08 5.35
C TYR A 131 7.30 -10.35 6.16
N ARG A 132 7.65 -11.51 5.61
CA ARG A 132 7.53 -12.81 6.29
C ARG A 132 8.41 -12.91 7.52
N ALA A 133 9.55 -12.25 7.50
CA ALA A 133 10.48 -12.23 8.63
C ALA A 133 10.01 -11.34 9.79
N GLY A 134 8.79 -10.82 9.75
CA GLY A 134 8.25 -9.93 10.79
C GLY A 134 8.86 -8.52 10.75
N TYR A 135 9.53 -8.18 9.69
CA TYR A 135 10.03 -6.82 9.51
C TYR A 135 8.89 -5.92 9.08
N PHE A 136 8.61 -4.92 9.90
CA PHE A 136 7.78 -3.80 9.48
C PHE A 136 8.63 -2.93 8.58
N THR A 137 8.35 -2.94 7.30
CA THR A 137 8.99 -1.99 6.43
C THR A 137 8.18 -0.71 6.42
N HIS A 138 8.86 0.37 6.74
CA HIS A 138 8.36 1.73 6.59
C HIS A 138 8.89 2.37 5.31
N TYR A 139 9.63 1.60 4.52
CA TYR A 139 10.31 2.11 3.33
C TYR A 139 9.48 1.87 2.08
N ALA A 140 9.31 2.92 1.30
CA ALA A 140 8.77 2.81 -0.04
C ALA A 140 9.69 1.92 -0.90
N GLY A 141 9.11 1.10 -1.74
CA GLY A 141 9.86 0.21 -2.63
C GLY A 141 9.99 -1.23 -2.15
N GLU A 142 9.80 -1.48 -0.87
CA GLU A 142 10.01 -2.82 -0.32
C GLU A 142 8.79 -3.74 -0.37
N GLY A 143 7.64 -3.25 -0.81
CA GLY A 143 6.38 -3.97 -0.77
C GLY A 143 5.73 -4.21 -2.13
N THR A 144 6.50 -4.18 -3.21
CA THR A 144 5.92 -4.40 -4.54
C THR A 144 5.37 -5.82 -4.66
N VAL A 145 4.04 -5.94 -4.80
CA VAL A 145 3.36 -7.20 -5.07
C VAL A 145 3.30 -7.46 -6.56
N ARG A 146 3.00 -6.43 -7.34
CA ARG A 146 2.90 -6.51 -8.80
C ARG A 146 3.39 -5.22 -9.43
N SER A 147 4.19 -5.35 -10.47
CA SER A 147 4.63 -4.28 -11.35
C SER A 147 4.93 -4.84 -12.74
N ALA A 148 5.58 -4.05 -13.58
CA ALA A 148 6.00 -4.50 -14.90
C ALA A 148 7.41 -4.00 -15.21
N LYS A 149 8.10 -4.74 -16.06
CA LYS A 149 9.37 -4.37 -16.67
C LYS A 149 9.16 -4.09 -18.15
N ILE A 150 9.74 -3.02 -18.62
CA ILE A 150 9.76 -2.66 -20.02
C ILE A 150 11.13 -3.05 -20.57
N ILE A 151 11.12 -3.84 -21.62
CA ILE A 151 12.35 -4.47 -22.14
C ILE A 151 12.52 -4.07 -23.61
N TYR A 152 13.69 -3.57 -23.95
CA TYR A 152 14.13 -3.29 -25.29
C TYR A 152 15.52 -3.88 -25.52
N GLY A 153 15.61 -4.90 -26.38
CA GLY A 153 16.85 -5.63 -26.61
C GLY A 153 17.40 -6.27 -25.32
N LYS A 154 18.50 -5.74 -24.82
CA LYS A 154 19.11 -6.17 -23.54
C LYS A 154 18.87 -5.18 -22.40
N GLU A 155 18.28 -4.04 -22.70
CA GLU A 155 17.96 -3.02 -21.73
C GLU A 155 16.61 -3.31 -21.06
N GLU A 156 16.53 -3.02 -19.78
CA GLU A 156 15.33 -3.25 -18.97
C GLU A 156 15.11 -2.05 -18.03
N VAL A 157 13.88 -1.58 -17.98
CA VAL A 157 13.44 -0.57 -17.01
C VAL A 157 12.29 -1.15 -16.20
N ASP A 158 12.45 -1.23 -14.89
CA ASP A 158 11.38 -1.64 -13.98
C ASP A 158 10.51 -0.43 -13.65
N LEU A 159 9.21 -0.53 -13.91
CA LEU A 159 8.25 0.54 -13.64
C LEU A 159 8.18 0.90 -12.15
N CYS A 160 8.50 -0.05 -11.25
CA CYS A 160 8.52 0.26 -9.82
C CYS A 160 9.60 1.29 -9.42
N LEU A 161 10.55 1.59 -10.32
CA LEU A 161 11.56 2.65 -10.15
C LEU A 161 11.09 3.99 -10.74
N CYS A 162 9.99 4.01 -11.46
CA CYS A 162 9.43 5.21 -12.05
C CYS A 162 8.46 5.88 -11.07
N ARG A 163 8.48 7.20 -11.03
CA ARG A 163 7.52 7.98 -10.25
C ARG A 163 6.46 8.55 -11.18
N THR A 164 5.21 8.49 -10.76
CA THR A 164 4.08 9.04 -11.51
C THR A 164 3.12 9.77 -10.56
N LYS A 165 2.11 10.39 -11.12
CA LYS A 165 0.94 10.91 -10.41
C LYS A 165 -0.30 10.19 -10.89
N ALA A 166 -1.40 10.34 -10.18
CA ALA A 166 -2.64 9.71 -10.57
C ALA A 166 -3.84 10.61 -10.35
N ARG A 167 -4.89 10.33 -11.13
CA ARG A 167 -6.24 10.82 -10.89
C ARG A 167 -7.17 9.63 -10.68
N CYS A 168 -8.17 9.82 -9.84
CA CYS A 168 -9.16 8.79 -9.53
C CYS A 168 -10.55 9.28 -9.89
N GLU A 169 -11.30 8.47 -10.64
CA GLU A 169 -12.69 8.71 -10.99
C GLU A 169 -13.55 7.59 -10.40
N LYS A 170 -14.53 7.96 -9.59
CA LYS A 170 -15.48 7.03 -9.01
C LYS A 170 -16.84 7.18 -9.68
N GLN A 171 -17.32 6.09 -10.26
CA GLN A 171 -18.63 5.98 -10.90
C GLN A 171 -19.40 4.87 -10.19
N ALA A 172 -20.47 5.18 -9.50
CA ALA A 172 -21.32 4.19 -8.80
C ALA A 172 -20.54 2.99 -8.23
N ARG A 173 -20.43 1.89 -8.98
CA ARG A 173 -19.77 0.63 -8.60
C ARG A 173 -18.41 0.44 -9.25
N ARG A 174 -17.95 1.39 -10.05
CA ARG A 174 -16.69 1.33 -10.78
C ARG A 174 -15.76 2.45 -10.34
N VAL A 175 -14.50 2.12 -10.19
CA VAL A 175 -13.43 3.07 -9.91
C VAL A 175 -12.35 2.93 -10.96
N VAL A 176 -11.94 4.04 -11.55
CA VAL A 176 -10.84 4.10 -12.51
C VAL A 176 -9.73 4.96 -11.92
N LEU A 177 -8.55 4.37 -11.78
CA LEU A 177 -7.33 5.07 -11.42
C LEU A 177 -6.47 5.19 -12.66
N THR A 178 -6.29 6.41 -13.15
CA THR A 178 -5.43 6.70 -14.30
C THR A 178 -4.13 7.31 -13.80
N LEU A 179 -3.01 6.68 -14.13
CA LEU A 179 -1.69 7.18 -13.85
C LEU A 179 -1.24 8.09 -15.00
N GLU A 180 -0.59 9.21 -14.67
CA GLU A 180 0.07 10.03 -15.70
C GLU A 180 1.10 9.20 -16.44
N ALA A 181 1.18 9.42 -17.75
CA ALA A 181 2.11 8.70 -18.59
C ALA A 181 3.56 8.94 -18.16
N VAL A 182 4.34 7.88 -18.16
CA VAL A 182 5.78 7.93 -17.88
C VAL A 182 6.56 7.77 -19.16
N ASP A 183 7.64 8.54 -19.29
CA ASP A 183 8.59 8.42 -20.38
C ASP A 183 9.70 7.45 -19.96
N ILE A 184 9.83 6.36 -20.69
CA ILE A 184 10.82 5.30 -20.49
C ILE A 184 11.85 5.44 -21.60
N VAL A 185 13.09 5.74 -21.23
CA VAL A 185 14.15 6.03 -22.18
C VAL A 185 15.17 4.91 -22.16
N PHE A 186 15.42 4.34 -23.32
CA PHE A 186 16.51 3.42 -23.64
C PHE A 186 17.60 4.17 -24.42
N SER A 187 18.66 3.48 -24.78
CA SER A 187 19.79 4.08 -25.49
C SER A 187 19.41 4.81 -26.78
N ASP A 188 18.46 4.27 -27.55
CA ASP A 188 18.06 4.78 -28.87
C ASP A 188 16.53 4.82 -29.08
N VAL A 189 15.77 4.46 -28.07
CA VAL A 189 14.30 4.43 -28.11
C VAL A 189 13.70 5.04 -26.84
N ALA A 190 12.67 5.85 -27.01
CA ALA A 190 11.82 6.32 -25.92
C ALA A 190 10.40 5.78 -26.11
N VAL A 191 9.81 5.36 -25.00
CA VAL A 191 8.44 4.83 -24.92
C VAL A 191 7.64 5.64 -23.92
N LYS A 192 6.49 6.14 -24.32
CA LYS A 192 5.54 6.80 -23.44
C LYS A 192 4.42 5.84 -23.06
N LEU A 193 4.33 5.52 -21.76
CA LEU A 193 3.43 4.50 -21.25
C LEU A 193 2.45 5.10 -20.24
N GLU A 194 1.16 4.90 -20.49
CA GLU A 194 0.08 5.18 -19.55
C GLU A 194 -0.40 3.89 -18.89
N THR A 195 -0.79 3.97 -17.61
CA THR A 195 -1.35 2.84 -16.89
C THR A 195 -2.73 3.20 -16.33
N LEU A 196 -3.69 2.30 -16.52
CA LEU A 196 -5.03 2.42 -15.94
C LEU A 196 -5.33 1.18 -15.10
N PHE A 197 -5.87 1.42 -13.90
CA PHE A 197 -6.49 0.37 -13.12
C PHE A 197 -8.00 0.57 -13.08
N THR A 198 -8.73 -0.50 -13.33
CA THR A 198 -10.19 -0.51 -13.18
C THR A 198 -10.57 -1.52 -12.11
N PHE A 199 -11.34 -1.03 -11.14
CA PHE A 199 -11.91 -1.81 -10.06
C PHE A 199 -13.42 -1.79 -10.19
N GLU A 200 -14.04 -2.96 -10.11
CA GLU A 200 -15.50 -3.09 -10.08
C GLU A 200 -15.90 -3.74 -8.77
N GLU A 201 -16.79 -3.07 -8.05
CA GLU A 201 -17.29 -3.53 -6.75
C GLU A 201 -17.83 -4.96 -6.85
N GLY A 202 -17.31 -5.82 -5.99
CA GLY A 202 -17.75 -7.20 -5.87
C GLY A 202 -17.28 -8.15 -6.96
N SER A 203 -16.48 -7.68 -7.92
CA SER A 203 -15.98 -8.55 -8.99
C SER A 203 -14.81 -9.43 -8.53
N GLY A 204 -14.06 -8.99 -7.52
CA GLY A 204 -12.79 -9.62 -7.13
C GLY A 204 -11.70 -9.53 -8.20
N VAL A 205 -11.89 -8.73 -9.25
CA VAL A 205 -10.99 -8.57 -10.38
C VAL A 205 -10.40 -7.16 -10.40
N ILE A 206 -9.11 -7.06 -10.60
CA ILE A 206 -8.39 -5.81 -10.86
C ILE A 206 -7.94 -5.88 -12.32
N ARG A 207 -8.48 -5.00 -13.14
CA ARG A 207 -8.01 -4.84 -14.51
C ARG A 207 -6.89 -3.80 -14.52
N CYS A 208 -5.77 -4.14 -15.17
CA CYS A 208 -4.65 -3.25 -15.38
C CYS A 208 -4.39 -3.16 -16.88
N ASP A 209 -4.61 -1.98 -17.44
CA ASP A 209 -4.34 -1.70 -18.85
C ASP A 209 -3.04 -0.89 -18.94
N ARG A 210 -2.14 -1.29 -19.84
CA ARG A 210 -0.90 -0.60 -20.18
C ARG A 210 -1.01 -0.08 -21.59
N ASN A 211 -1.14 1.22 -21.76
CA ASN A 211 -1.31 1.86 -23.05
C ASN A 211 0.03 2.46 -23.48
N VAL A 212 0.61 1.92 -24.54
CA VAL A 212 1.74 2.57 -25.21
C VAL A 212 1.19 3.73 -26.04
N LEU A 213 1.45 4.94 -25.61
CA LEU A 213 0.95 6.16 -26.27
C LEU A 213 1.86 6.56 -27.42
N GLU A 214 3.16 6.37 -27.26
CA GLU A 214 4.16 6.80 -28.22
C GLU A 214 5.40 5.90 -28.14
N VAL A 215 5.99 5.63 -29.29
CA VAL A 215 7.31 5.02 -29.41
C VAL A 215 8.11 5.87 -30.40
N SER A 216 9.28 6.34 -30.00
CA SER A 216 10.08 7.26 -30.82
C SER A 216 10.57 6.65 -32.13
N ASN A 217 10.68 5.32 -32.18
CA ASN A 217 10.99 4.58 -33.42
C ASN A 217 9.93 3.48 -33.64
N PRO A 218 9.01 3.66 -34.62
CA PRO A 218 7.92 2.71 -34.86
C PRO A 218 8.36 1.36 -35.41
N ASN A 219 9.62 1.22 -35.83
CA ASN A 219 10.14 -0.01 -36.41
C ASN A 219 10.76 -0.97 -35.39
N VAL A 220 10.70 -0.61 -34.08
CA VAL A 220 11.23 -1.45 -33.01
C VAL A 220 10.11 -2.15 -32.24
N SER A 221 10.46 -3.26 -31.62
CA SER A 221 9.57 -3.98 -30.72
C SER A 221 10.02 -3.78 -29.27
N VAL A 222 9.08 -3.40 -28.42
CA VAL A 222 9.26 -3.28 -26.99
C VAL A 222 8.37 -4.30 -26.29
N THR A 223 8.90 -4.98 -25.31
CA THR A 223 8.15 -5.99 -24.54
C THR A 223 7.78 -5.45 -23.17
N ILE A 224 6.52 -5.63 -22.79
CA ILE A 224 6.04 -5.37 -21.42
C ILE A 224 5.94 -6.71 -20.71
N ASN A 225 6.74 -6.89 -19.65
CA ASN A 225 6.76 -8.11 -18.86
C ASN A 225 6.14 -7.81 -17.48
N GLU A 226 4.89 -8.23 -17.28
CA GLU A 226 4.21 -8.12 -15.99
C GLU A 226 4.73 -9.19 -15.03
N TYR A 227 5.00 -8.80 -13.78
CA TYR A 227 5.40 -9.73 -12.75
C TYR A 227 4.60 -9.56 -11.47
N MET A 228 4.49 -10.64 -10.74
CA MET A 228 3.88 -10.69 -9.42
C MET A 228 4.83 -11.37 -8.45
N VAL A 229 5.06 -10.75 -7.31
CA VAL A 229 5.82 -11.34 -6.21
C VAL A 229 4.82 -11.76 -5.14
N GLY A 230 4.66 -13.06 -4.95
CA GLY A 230 3.77 -13.63 -3.95
C GLY A 230 4.56 -14.34 -2.86
N CYS A 231 4.20 -14.10 -1.63
CA CYS A 231 4.67 -14.85 -0.48
C CYS A 231 3.48 -15.45 0.24
N TYR A 232 3.03 -16.60 -0.21
CA TYR A 232 2.25 -17.48 0.63
C TYR A 232 3.22 -18.22 1.55
N GLY A 233 2.98 -18.12 2.85
CA GLY A 233 3.83 -18.76 3.84
C GLY A 233 4.33 -20.10 3.37
N THR A 234 5.61 -20.20 3.11
CA THR A 234 6.24 -21.48 2.96
C THR A 234 6.61 -21.95 4.33
N THR A 235 6.21 -23.11 4.59
CA THR A 235 6.66 -23.99 5.67
C THR A 235 8.14 -23.83 6.01
#